data_fab911cd809d614d9e3343e3ea937de5
#
_entry.id   fab911cd809d614d9e3343e3ea937de5
#
_cell.length_a   1.000
_cell.length_b   1.000
_cell.length_c   1.000
_cell.angle_alpha   90.00
_cell.angle_beta   90.00
_cell.angle_gamma   90.00
#
_symmetry.space_group_name_H-M   'P 1'
#
loop_
_entity.id
_entity.type
_entity.pdbx_description
1 polymer ?
#
loop_
_entity_poly.entity_id
_entity_poly.type
_entity_poly.pdbx_seq_one_letter_code
_entity_poly.pdbx_strand_id
1 'polypeptide(L)'
;QSRANKLLPRLTEVRPNKALSVVTRHSLRLAGFKKTRLVPCSLTFILQVALLLSVAGCTGTRPFTDAYGRVIPGSIATMEQVPIGGIPQSIWFRGVDTRMPAVILLHGGPGISESALFRHYDAALEKHFLMVYWEQRGAGRSYHSDIPRASMTIAQFERDLDEVVELVRRRFGKDKVILLAHSWGTELGTIYTYRHPEKVAAYVGIGQVASFAEDERVSYEWALTQATTRDNRRAITELRAMSPGPRSVDDVAKGKWVEAFGGVFHQDLSTGKLILAALSTDEANLVDLVKFGQGNRFSLESLRPEYSKLDLTRYRVFQVPIVFLLGRYDWQVPSVQAEQYFNTI
;
A
#
# COMPACT_ATOMS: atom_id res chain seq x y z
N GLN A 1 -48.35 -1.25 -29.09
CA GLN A 1 -48.40 -2.37 -30.03
C GLN A 1 -47.07 -3.13 -29.89
N SER A 2 -46.88 -4.32 -29.51
CA SER A 2 -47.58 -5.59 -29.53
C SER A 2 -46.56 -6.67 -29.04
N ARG A 3 -46.97 -7.49 -28.09
CA ARG A 3 -46.63 -8.92 -27.86
C ARG A 3 -45.16 -9.36 -27.97
N ALA A 4 -44.58 -10.04 -26.97
CA ALA A 4 -44.95 -11.40 -26.60
C ALA A 4 -44.37 -11.83 -25.23
N ASN A 5 -45.23 -12.46 -24.51
CA ASN A 5 -45.11 -13.22 -23.28
C ASN A 5 -44.60 -14.66 -23.55
N LYS A 6 -44.11 -15.34 -22.49
CA LYS A 6 -43.86 -16.79 -22.29
C LYS A 6 -42.40 -17.21 -22.54
N LEU A 7 -41.68 -17.75 -21.51
CA LEU A 7 -41.90 -19.04 -20.84
C LEU A 7 -40.93 -19.14 -19.63
N LEU A 8 -41.48 -19.36 -18.46
CA LEU A 8 -40.77 -19.96 -17.31
C LEU A 8 -41.17 -21.42 -17.17
N PRO A 9 -40.26 -22.35 -16.83
CA PRO A 9 -40.66 -23.59 -16.19
C PRO A 9 -40.45 -23.52 -14.67
N ARG A 10 -41.45 -24.03 -13.97
CA ARG A 10 -41.50 -24.24 -12.52
C ARG A 10 -40.51 -25.31 -12.10
N LEU A 11 -39.76 -25.06 -11.00
CA LEU A 11 -39.07 -26.11 -10.27
C LEU A 11 -39.87 -26.54 -9.06
N THR A 12 -40.11 -27.82 -9.00
CA THR A 12 -40.86 -28.58 -8.01
C THR A 12 -40.12 -28.69 -6.69
N GLU A 13 -40.88 -28.53 -5.60
CA GLU A 13 -40.50 -28.83 -4.22
C GLU A 13 -40.10 -30.28 -4.05
N VAL A 14 -39.02 -30.55 -3.31
CA VAL A 14 -38.69 -31.85 -2.74
C VAL A 14 -38.63 -31.72 -1.22
N ARG A 15 -39.56 -32.43 -0.57
CA ARG A 15 -39.64 -32.52 0.91
C ARG A 15 -38.60 -33.52 1.45
N PRO A 16 -38.10 -33.35 2.69
CA PRO A 16 -37.20 -34.32 3.31
C PRO A 16 -37.93 -35.45 3.98
N ASN A 17 -37.46 -36.68 3.76
CA ASN A 17 -37.94 -37.86 4.40
C ASN A 17 -37.27 -38.10 5.76
N LYS A 18 -38.09 -38.34 6.78
CA LYS A 18 -37.68 -38.84 8.11
C LYS A 18 -37.48 -40.34 8.04
N ALA A 19 -36.38 -40.80 8.60
CA ALA A 19 -36.27 -42.21 9.03
C ALA A 19 -35.64 -42.28 10.43
N LEU A 20 -36.45 -42.74 11.36
CA LEU A 20 -36.04 -43.23 12.67
C LEU A 20 -35.34 -44.59 12.50
N SER A 21 -34.32 -44.87 13.31
CA SER A 21 -34.08 -46.23 13.79
C SER A 21 -33.34 -46.22 15.14
N VAL A 22 -33.92 -46.92 16.04
CA VAL A 22 -33.50 -47.32 17.38
C VAL A 22 -32.55 -48.49 17.26
N VAL A 23 -31.45 -48.51 18.00
CA VAL A 23 -30.78 -49.77 18.40
C VAL A 23 -29.97 -49.61 19.69
N THR A 24 -30.44 -50.20 20.72
CA THR A 24 -29.90 -51.03 21.80
C THR A 24 -28.42 -50.92 22.22
N ARG A 25 -28.28 -50.71 23.54
CA ARG A 25 -27.08 -50.89 24.33
C ARG A 25 -26.69 -52.38 24.42
N HIS A 26 -25.42 -52.63 24.19
CA HIS A 26 -24.76 -53.83 24.75
C HIS A 26 -23.44 -53.37 25.42
N SER A 27 -23.39 -53.61 26.75
CA SER A 27 -22.22 -53.44 27.60
C SER A 27 -21.28 -54.62 27.43
N LEU A 28 -20.05 -54.36 27.04
CA LEU A 28 -18.93 -55.28 27.21
C LEU A 28 -17.80 -54.56 27.94
N ARG A 29 -17.58 -54.96 29.20
CA ARG A 29 -16.38 -54.61 29.97
C ARG A 29 -15.21 -55.41 29.38
N LEU A 30 -14.19 -54.72 28.95
CA LEU A 30 -12.86 -55.29 28.72
C LEU A 30 -11.78 -54.40 29.35
N ALA A 31 -10.84 -55.09 29.92
CA ALA A 31 -9.79 -54.69 30.83
C ALA A 31 -8.89 -53.53 30.38
N GLY A 32 -8.33 -52.85 31.39
CA GLY A 32 -7.43 -51.68 31.30
C GLY A 32 -6.23 -51.87 30.40
N PHE A 33 -6.19 -51.01 29.40
CA PHE A 33 -4.94 -50.61 28.76
C PHE A 33 -4.64 -49.17 29.15
N LYS A 34 -3.52 -48.96 29.84
CA LYS A 34 -2.97 -47.64 30.11
C LYS A 34 -2.71 -46.98 28.78
N LYS A 35 -3.53 -46.00 28.41
CA LYS A 35 -3.25 -45.10 27.29
C LYS A 35 -2.09 -44.20 27.69
N THR A 36 -0.90 -44.55 27.26
CA THR A 36 0.18 -43.58 27.13
C THR A 36 -0.28 -42.53 26.13
N ARG A 37 -0.49 -41.30 26.58
CA ARG A 37 -0.73 -40.14 25.70
C ARG A 37 0.53 -39.89 24.91
N LEU A 38 0.56 -40.36 23.66
CA LEU A 38 1.46 -39.85 22.66
C LEU A 38 0.99 -38.42 22.38
N VAL A 39 1.71 -37.47 22.91
CA VAL A 39 1.56 -36.04 22.57
C VAL A 39 1.81 -35.93 21.09
N PRO A 40 0.93 -35.27 20.31
CA PRO A 40 1.19 -35.06 18.90
C PRO A 40 2.29 -33.99 18.76
N CYS A 41 3.54 -34.44 18.94
CA CYS A 41 4.73 -33.60 18.80
C CYS A 41 5.00 -33.18 17.34
N SER A 42 4.28 -33.78 16.38
CA SER A 42 4.55 -33.57 14.95
C SER A 42 3.90 -32.31 14.37
N LEU A 43 2.69 -31.97 14.77
CA LEU A 43 1.97 -30.85 14.18
C LEU A 43 2.51 -29.49 14.65
N THR A 44 2.82 -29.37 15.95
CA THR A 44 3.47 -28.18 16.54
C THR A 44 4.88 -28.00 16.00
N PHE A 45 5.64 -29.05 15.81
CA PHE A 45 6.97 -29.00 15.24
C PHE A 45 6.93 -28.65 13.75
N ILE A 46 6.00 -29.22 12.98
CA ILE A 46 5.80 -28.87 11.57
C ILE A 46 5.35 -27.40 11.43
N LEU A 47 4.44 -26.93 12.28
CA LEU A 47 4.04 -25.52 12.31
C LEU A 47 5.19 -24.59 12.73
N GLN A 48 6.02 -24.99 13.69
CA GLN A 48 7.21 -24.23 14.08
C GLN A 48 8.28 -24.22 12.99
N VAL A 49 8.52 -25.35 12.32
CA VAL A 49 9.45 -25.43 11.19
C VAL A 49 8.92 -24.67 9.98
N ALA A 50 7.61 -24.76 9.67
CA ALA A 50 6.98 -23.96 8.62
C ALA A 50 7.02 -22.46 8.94
N LEU A 51 6.83 -22.07 10.20
CA LEU A 51 6.96 -20.69 10.66
C LEU A 51 8.43 -20.23 10.58
N LEU A 52 9.39 -21.05 10.96
CA LEU A 52 10.82 -20.75 10.86
C LEU A 52 11.28 -20.68 9.38
N LEU A 53 10.76 -21.55 8.51
CA LEU A 53 11.05 -21.50 7.08
C LEU A 53 10.39 -20.29 6.39
N SER A 54 9.23 -19.84 6.87
CA SER A 54 8.58 -18.64 6.37
C SER A 54 9.27 -17.35 6.86
N VAL A 55 9.93 -17.40 8.03
CA VAL A 55 10.76 -16.30 8.56
C VAL A 55 12.13 -16.25 7.87
N ALA A 56 12.64 -17.40 7.41
CA ALA A 56 13.87 -17.51 6.60
C ALA A 56 13.63 -17.25 5.09
N GLY A 57 12.41 -16.81 4.73
CA GLY A 57 12.06 -16.46 3.36
C GLY A 57 13.03 -15.41 2.80
N CYS A 58 13.59 -15.72 1.64
CA CYS A 58 14.62 -14.97 0.94
C CYS A 58 14.42 -13.45 1.03
N THR A 59 15.41 -12.79 1.60
CA THR A 59 15.50 -11.31 1.65
C THR A 59 16.00 -10.74 0.31
N GLY A 60 15.81 -11.45 -0.77
CA GLY A 60 16.31 -11.12 -2.10
C GLY A 60 15.20 -10.99 -3.13
N THR A 61 15.53 -10.37 -4.24
CA THR A 61 14.66 -10.22 -5.41
C THR A 61 15.29 -10.94 -6.59
N ARG A 62 14.47 -11.54 -7.47
CA ARG A 62 14.97 -12.34 -8.59
C ARG A 62 15.75 -11.50 -9.58
N PRO A 63 16.95 -11.98 -10.04
CA PRO A 63 17.68 -11.30 -11.10
C PRO A 63 16.92 -11.32 -12.42
N PHE A 64 17.26 -10.39 -13.31
CA PHE A 64 16.82 -10.44 -14.70
C PHE A 64 17.65 -11.45 -15.47
N THR A 65 16.99 -12.40 -16.13
CA THR A 65 17.65 -13.47 -16.88
C THR A 65 17.19 -13.49 -18.33
N ASP A 66 18.09 -13.95 -19.21
CA ASP A 66 17.79 -14.25 -20.60
C ASP A 66 16.99 -15.58 -20.73
N ALA A 67 16.66 -15.95 -21.96
CA ALA A 67 15.93 -17.20 -22.24
C ALA A 67 16.68 -18.48 -21.82
N TYR A 68 17.96 -18.38 -21.53
CA TYR A 68 18.82 -19.51 -21.08
C TYR A 68 19.06 -19.46 -19.56
N GLY A 69 18.38 -18.56 -18.83
CA GLY A 69 18.54 -18.43 -17.38
C GLY A 69 19.81 -17.67 -16.93
N ARG A 70 20.57 -17.08 -17.84
CA ARG A 70 21.78 -16.30 -17.52
C ARG A 70 21.39 -14.88 -17.16
N VAL A 71 22.03 -14.30 -16.14
CA VAL A 71 21.81 -12.91 -15.73
C VAL A 71 22.12 -11.97 -16.90
N ILE A 72 21.19 -11.05 -17.20
CA ILE A 72 21.35 -10.06 -18.26
C ILE A 72 22.46 -9.07 -17.85
N PRO A 73 23.54 -8.92 -18.64
CA PRO A 73 24.60 -7.97 -18.35
C PRO A 73 24.08 -6.53 -18.27
N GLY A 74 24.50 -5.80 -17.24
CA GLY A 74 24.06 -4.41 -17.00
C GLY A 74 22.70 -4.29 -16.29
N SER A 75 22.00 -5.41 -16.03
CA SER A 75 20.81 -5.42 -15.19
C SER A 75 21.16 -5.32 -13.71
N ILE A 76 20.20 -4.88 -12.91
CA ILE A 76 20.28 -4.87 -11.44
C ILE A 76 18.98 -5.37 -10.82
N ALA A 77 19.12 -6.20 -9.79
CA ALA A 77 18.01 -6.66 -8.95
C ALA A 77 18.57 -6.86 -7.53
N THR A 78 18.48 -5.83 -6.70
CA THR A 78 19.01 -5.85 -5.32
C THR A 78 18.01 -5.25 -4.34
N MET A 79 18.07 -5.68 -3.09
CA MET A 79 17.38 -5.12 -1.94
C MET A 79 18.44 -4.85 -0.87
N GLU A 80 18.59 -3.61 -0.48
CA GLU A 80 19.70 -3.15 0.34
C GLU A 80 19.18 -2.35 1.54
N GLN A 81 19.88 -2.45 2.68
CA GLN A 81 19.73 -1.54 3.80
C GLN A 81 20.82 -0.46 3.67
N VAL A 82 20.40 0.78 3.46
CA VAL A 82 21.30 1.91 3.24
C VAL A 82 21.14 2.91 4.38
N PRO A 83 22.23 3.41 4.97
CA PRO A 83 22.16 4.50 5.94
C PRO A 83 21.68 5.78 5.24
N ILE A 84 20.47 6.22 5.57
CA ILE A 84 19.84 7.45 5.07
C ILE A 84 19.32 8.24 6.26
N GLY A 85 19.69 9.51 6.38
CA GLY A 85 19.27 10.37 7.49
C GLY A 85 19.61 9.77 8.86
N GLY A 86 20.71 9.05 8.97
CA GLY A 86 21.21 8.45 10.21
C GLY A 86 20.52 7.15 10.65
N ILE A 87 19.62 6.56 9.85
CA ILE A 87 19.01 5.26 10.13
C ILE A 87 19.11 4.34 8.92
N PRO A 88 19.11 3.00 9.08
CA PRO A 88 19.02 2.08 7.97
C PRO A 88 17.64 2.18 7.31
N GLN A 89 17.63 2.38 5.99
CA GLN A 89 16.40 2.42 5.18
C GLN A 89 16.53 1.42 4.03
N SER A 90 15.44 0.73 3.72
CA SER A 90 15.38 -0.28 2.66
C SER A 90 15.21 0.38 1.31
N ILE A 91 16.08 0.04 0.37
CA ILE A 91 15.99 0.48 -1.03
C ILE A 91 16.15 -0.73 -1.94
N TRP A 92 15.25 -0.86 -2.92
CA TRP A 92 15.37 -1.88 -3.95
C TRP A 92 15.75 -1.20 -5.26
N PHE A 93 16.77 -1.73 -5.93
CA PHE A 93 17.19 -1.28 -7.25
C PHE A 93 16.84 -2.37 -8.26
N ARG A 94 16.01 -2.05 -9.25
CA ARG A 94 15.58 -3.01 -10.25
C ARG A 94 15.52 -2.40 -11.64
N GLY A 95 16.11 -3.07 -12.61
CA GLY A 95 16.06 -2.66 -14.01
C GLY A 95 16.87 -3.58 -14.90
N VAL A 96 16.41 -3.81 -16.12
CA VAL A 96 17.12 -4.63 -17.11
C VAL A 96 18.42 -3.97 -17.62
N ASP A 97 18.53 -2.65 -17.44
CA ASP A 97 19.71 -1.87 -17.82
C ASP A 97 19.85 -0.66 -16.89
N THR A 98 20.92 -0.61 -16.12
CA THR A 98 21.20 0.48 -15.19
C THR A 98 21.46 1.82 -15.88
N ARG A 99 21.67 1.84 -17.19
CA ARG A 99 21.83 3.06 -18.00
C ARG A 99 20.50 3.78 -18.27
N MET A 100 19.35 3.10 -18.15
CA MET A 100 18.02 3.69 -18.35
C MET A 100 17.77 4.83 -17.35
N PRO A 101 16.84 5.77 -17.65
CA PRO A 101 16.47 6.82 -16.69
C PRO A 101 16.05 6.24 -15.35
N ALA A 102 16.48 6.86 -14.26
CA ALA A 102 16.15 6.40 -12.92
C ALA A 102 14.82 6.99 -12.45
N VAL A 103 13.94 6.14 -11.92
CA VAL A 103 12.66 6.51 -11.31
C VAL A 103 12.67 6.13 -9.84
N ILE A 104 12.50 7.10 -8.95
CA ILE A 104 12.36 6.87 -7.52
C ILE A 104 10.88 6.85 -7.16
N LEU A 105 10.41 5.74 -6.61
CA LEU A 105 9.05 5.60 -6.08
C LEU A 105 8.98 6.22 -4.68
N LEU A 106 8.10 7.21 -4.52
CA LEU A 106 7.70 7.79 -3.25
C LEU A 106 6.32 7.24 -2.88
N HIS A 107 6.32 6.23 -2.01
CA HIS A 107 5.09 5.51 -1.63
C HIS A 107 4.15 6.34 -0.76
N GLY A 108 2.90 5.89 -0.68
CA GLY A 108 1.83 6.50 0.11
C GLY A 108 1.89 6.23 1.62
N GLY A 109 0.81 6.52 2.29
CA GLY A 109 0.64 6.33 3.73
C GLY A 109 0.30 7.62 4.48
N PRO A 110 1.24 8.21 5.28
CA PRO A 110 2.65 7.85 5.48
C PRO A 110 2.88 6.48 6.10
N GLY A 111 4.03 5.89 5.80
CA GLY A 111 4.46 4.62 6.38
C GLY A 111 3.89 3.35 5.73
N ILE A 112 3.22 3.45 4.58
CA ILE A 112 2.75 2.31 3.78
C ILE A 112 3.77 2.02 2.68
N SER A 113 4.64 1.01 2.87
CA SER A 113 5.50 0.56 1.79
C SER A 113 4.67 -0.08 0.67
N GLU A 114 4.75 0.47 -0.52
CA GLU A 114 4.05 -0.02 -1.72
C GLU A 114 4.98 -0.74 -2.69
N SER A 115 6.24 -0.95 -2.31
CA SER A 115 7.26 -1.55 -3.19
C SER A 115 6.82 -2.89 -3.77
N ALA A 116 6.27 -3.79 -2.95
CA ALA A 116 5.76 -5.09 -3.40
C ALA A 116 4.55 -4.97 -4.33
N LEU A 117 3.66 -4.00 -4.10
CA LEU A 117 2.50 -3.76 -4.96
C LEU A 117 2.91 -3.23 -6.33
N PHE A 118 3.75 -2.20 -6.38
CA PHE A 118 4.31 -1.71 -7.63
C PHE A 118 5.08 -2.80 -8.36
N ARG A 119 5.82 -3.65 -7.63
CA ARG A 119 6.50 -4.80 -8.22
C ARG A 119 5.52 -5.82 -8.80
N HIS A 120 4.37 -6.03 -8.17
CA HIS A 120 3.35 -6.96 -8.66
C HIS A 120 2.64 -6.45 -9.92
N TYR A 121 2.19 -5.18 -9.90
CA TYR A 121 1.35 -4.62 -10.96
C TYR A 121 2.14 -3.94 -12.09
N ASP A 122 3.26 -3.30 -11.76
CA ASP A 122 3.98 -2.38 -12.62
C ASP A 122 5.42 -2.85 -12.95
N ALA A 123 5.72 -4.14 -12.78
CA ALA A 123 7.02 -4.71 -13.11
C ALA A 123 7.48 -4.42 -14.56
N ALA A 124 6.56 -4.11 -15.47
CA ALA A 124 6.89 -3.71 -16.83
C ALA A 124 7.74 -2.42 -16.89
N LEU A 125 7.64 -1.54 -15.91
CA LEU A 125 8.45 -0.33 -15.81
C LEU A 125 9.95 -0.65 -15.70
N GLU A 126 10.31 -1.77 -15.06
CA GLU A 126 11.70 -2.22 -14.90
C GLU A 126 12.40 -2.56 -16.23
N LYS A 127 11.63 -2.69 -17.34
CA LYS A 127 12.16 -2.88 -18.69
C LYS A 127 12.60 -1.56 -19.35
N HIS A 128 12.11 -0.45 -18.85
CA HIS A 128 12.28 0.87 -19.47
C HIS A 128 12.98 1.88 -18.55
N PHE A 129 13.04 1.56 -17.25
CA PHE A 129 13.60 2.43 -16.21
C PHE A 129 14.46 1.63 -15.25
N LEU A 130 15.42 2.31 -14.64
CA LEU A 130 16.01 1.89 -13.40
C LEU A 130 15.05 2.30 -12.26
N MET A 131 14.24 1.35 -11.81
CA MET A 131 13.31 1.57 -10.70
C MET A 131 14.02 1.53 -9.36
N VAL A 132 13.76 2.52 -8.53
CA VAL A 132 14.26 2.66 -7.17
C VAL A 132 13.06 2.66 -6.23
N TYR A 133 12.81 1.54 -5.60
CA TYR A 133 11.73 1.38 -4.63
C TYR A 133 12.29 1.72 -3.25
N TRP A 134 12.02 2.93 -2.79
CA TRP A 134 12.49 3.40 -1.49
C TRP A 134 11.39 3.23 -0.44
N GLU A 135 11.66 2.42 0.58
CA GLU A 135 10.83 2.34 1.76
C GLU A 135 11.27 3.46 2.70
N GLN A 136 10.45 4.51 2.78
CA GLN A 136 10.76 5.73 3.53
C GLN A 136 10.92 5.44 5.02
N ARG A 137 11.55 6.35 5.75
CA ARG A 137 11.68 6.34 7.22
C ARG A 137 10.36 5.91 7.89
N GLY A 138 10.41 4.87 8.75
CA GLY A 138 9.24 4.37 9.45
C GLY A 138 8.28 3.51 8.62
N ALA A 139 8.63 3.15 7.37
CA ALA A 139 7.80 2.32 6.52
C ALA A 139 8.43 0.93 6.29
N GLY A 140 7.62 -0.11 6.21
CA GLY A 140 8.03 -1.44 5.81
C GLY A 140 9.31 -1.92 6.52
N ARG A 141 10.33 -2.30 5.76
CA ARG A 141 11.63 -2.77 6.28
C ARG A 141 12.49 -1.65 6.86
N SER A 142 12.18 -0.39 6.56
CA SER A 142 12.79 0.79 7.18
C SER A 142 12.19 1.12 8.54
N TYR A 143 11.14 0.43 8.97
CA TYR A 143 10.58 0.59 10.31
C TYR A 143 11.38 -0.17 11.35
N HIS A 144 11.79 0.55 12.39
CA HIS A 144 12.40 0.04 13.62
C HIS A 144 11.78 0.77 14.82
N SER A 145 11.61 0.07 15.92
CA SER A 145 10.93 0.61 17.11
C SER A 145 11.73 1.71 17.83
N ASP A 146 13.00 1.84 17.55
CA ASP A 146 13.94 2.80 18.12
C ASP A 146 14.09 4.08 17.28
N ILE A 147 13.36 4.23 16.17
CA ILE A 147 13.33 5.48 15.40
C ILE A 147 12.83 6.62 16.30
N PRO A 148 13.63 7.68 16.50
CA PRO A 148 13.20 8.79 17.33
C PRO A 148 11.97 9.50 16.73
N ARG A 149 10.88 9.61 17.46
CA ARG A 149 9.67 10.32 16.99
C ARG A 149 9.97 11.76 16.57
N ALA A 150 10.91 12.43 17.23
CA ALA A 150 11.35 13.77 16.86
C ALA A 150 12.01 13.86 15.47
N SER A 151 12.45 12.72 14.90
CA SER A 151 12.99 12.68 13.54
C SER A 151 11.90 12.47 12.45
N MET A 152 10.66 12.25 12.86
CA MET A 152 9.53 12.09 11.96
C MET A 152 8.96 13.48 11.60
N THR A 153 9.67 14.21 10.76
CA THR A 153 9.30 15.54 10.28
C THR A 153 9.41 15.63 8.77
N ILE A 154 8.58 16.45 8.13
CA ILE A 154 8.63 16.65 6.67
C ILE A 154 10.02 17.11 6.24
N ALA A 155 10.64 17.99 7.01
CA ALA A 155 12.00 18.44 6.73
C ALA A 155 13.04 17.31 6.80
N GLN A 156 12.84 16.29 7.67
CA GLN A 156 13.73 15.13 7.69
C GLN A 156 13.46 14.20 6.49
N PHE A 157 12.20 13.98 6.11
CA PHE A 157 11.87 13.20 4.92
C PHE A 157 12.40 13.84 3.64
N GLU A 158 12.41 15.17 3.56
CA GLU A 158 13.00 15.90 2.44
C GLU A 158 14.53 15.68 2.37
N ARG A 159 15.23 15.73 3.52
CA ARG A 159 16.66 15.42 3.58
C ARG A 159 16.95 13.96 3.24
N ASP A 160 16.13 13.03 3.75
CA ASP A 160 16.25 11.61 3.41
C ASP A 160 16.08 11.39 1.89
N LEU A 161 15.10 12.05 1.27
CA LEU A 161 14.91 12.00 -0.19
C LEU A 161 16.10 12.58 -0.94
N ASP A 162 16.68 13.68 -0.47
CA ASP A 162 17.88 14.25 -1.09
C ASP A 162 19.06 13.28 -1.03
N GLU A 163 19.27 12.59 0.09
CA GLU A 163 20.31 11.56 0.21
C GLU A 163 20.06 10.37 -0.74
N VAL A 164 18.81 9.93 -0.91
CA VAL A 164 18.43 8.88 -1.86
C VAL A 164 18.68 9.34 -3.31
N VAL A 165 18.26 10.55 -3.65
CA VAL A 165 18.49 11.12 -4.99
C VAL A 165 19.99 11.20 -5.29
N GLU A 166 20.79 11.71 -4.37
CA GLU A 166 22.26 11.80 -4.53
C GLU A 166 22.92 10.42 -4.59
N LEU A 167 22.42 9.44 -3.82
CA LEU A 167 22.88 8.05 -3.93
C LEU A 167 22.66 7.50 -5.34
N VAL A 168 21.45 7.66 -5.88
CA VAL A 168 21.08 7.18 -7.22
C VAL A 168 21.91 7.89 -8.29
N ARG A 169 22.03 9.21 -8.21
CA ARG A 169 22.81 10.01 -9.16
C ARG A 169 24.27 9.57 -9.20
N ARG A 170 24.92 9.45 -8.04
CA ARG A 170 26.34 9.03 -7.97
C ARG A 170 26.53 7.58 -8.38
N ARG A 171 25.69 6.67 -7.88
CA ARG A 171 25.87 5.23 -8.11
C ARG A 171 25.70 4.84 -9.57
N PHE A 172 24.74 5.47 -10.26
CA PHE A 172 24.34 5.10 -11.62
C PHE A 172 24.66 6.17 -12.68
N GLY A 173 25.43 7.20 -12.32
CA GLY A 173 25.82 8.26 -13.26
C GLY A 173 24.63 9.02 -13.85
N LYS A 174 23.65 9.40 -13.00
CA LYS A 174 22.46 10.15 -13.45
C LYS A 174 22.60 11.63 -13.13
N ASP A 175 22.36 12.48 -14.12
CA ASP A 175 22.30 13.94 -13.88
C ASP A 175 21.04 14.31 -13.10
N LYS A 176 19.91 13.70 -13.44
CA LYS A 176 18.59 13.91 -12.82
C LYS A 176 17.84 12.60 -12.66
N VAL A 177 16.85 12.59 -11.77
CA VAL A 177 15.94 11.47 -11.55
C VAL A 177 14.51 11.85 -11.86
N ILE A 178 13.66 10.87 -12.15
CA ILE A 178 12.21 11.03 -12.21
C ILE A 178 11.65 10.66 -10.83
N LEU A 179 10.75 11.47 -10.30
CA LEU A 179 10.00 11.14 -9.09
C LEU A 179 8.61 10.62 -9.47
N LEU A 180 8.30 9.39 -9.07
CA LEU A 180 6.98 8.77 -9.17
C LEU A 180 6.40 8.69 -7.76
N ALA A 181 5.40 9.51 -7.48
CA ALA A 181 4.87 9.69 -6.14
C ALA A 181 3.40 9.25 -6.06
N HIS A 182 3.02 8.58 -4.97
CA HIS A 182 1.65 8.17 -4.74
C HIS A 182 1.12 8.71 -3.40
N SER A 183 -0.11 9.30 -3.41
CA SER A 183 -0.82 9.73 -2.19
C SER A 183 0.08 10.62 -1.29
N TRP A 184 0.35 10.25 -0.03
CA TRP A 184 1.32 10.92 0.86
C TRP A 184 2.66 11.24 0.16
N GLY A 185 3.17 10.31 -0.65
CA GLY A 185 4.42 10.53 -1.39
C GLY A 185 4.36 11.74 -2.31
N THR A 186 3.16 12.16 -2.74
CA THR A 186 2.99 13.35 -3.58
C THR A 186 3.25 14.65 -2.84
N GLU A 187 3.03 14.66 -1.52
CA GLU A 187 3.37 15.82 -0.68
C GLU A 187 4.87 16.05 -0.66
N LEU A 188 5.63 14.99 -0.36
CA LEU A 188 7.08 15.03 -0.36
C LEU A 188 7.64 15.32 -1.77
N GLY A 189 7.13 14.63 -2.79
CA GLY A 189 7.56 14.77 -4.18
C GLY A 189 7.33 16.17 -4.74
N THR A 190 6.18 16.78 -4.45
CA THR A 190 5.86 18.15 -4.86
C THR A 190 6.82 19.17 -4.24
N ILE A 191 7.02 19.07 -2.92
CA ILE A 191 7.93 19.98 -2.19
C ILE A 191 9.35 19.87 -2.71
N TYR A 192 9.85 18.63 -2.86
CA TYR A 192 11.20 18.37 -3.33
C TYR A 192 11.40 18.84 -4.78
N THR A 193 10.46 18.54 -5.68
CA THR A 193 10.52 18.95 -7.09
C THR A 193 10.56 20.47 -7.23
N TYR A 194 9.78 21.17 -6.42
CA TYR A 194 9.77 22.64 -6.41
C TYR A 194 11.10 23.25 -5.93
N ARG A 195 11.73 22.63 -4.92
CA ARG A 195 12.95 23.13 -4.29
C ARG A 195 14.22 22.72 -5.02
N HIS A 196 14.22 21.58 -5.72
CA HIS A 196 15.38 20.96 -6.34
C HIS A 196 15.15 20.62 -7.84
N PRO A 197 14.71 21.58 -8.67
CA PRO A 197 14.44 21.31 -10.09
C PRO A 197 15.71 20.90 -10.87
N GLU A 198 16.90 21.23 -10.35
CA GLU A 198 18.19 20.83 -10.93
C GLU A 198 18.47 19.35 -10.78
N LYS A 199 17.80 18.64 -9.85
CA LYS A 199 17.97 17.20 -9.60
C LYS A 199 16.83 16.35 -10.18
N VAL A 200 15.70 16.97 -10.54
CA VAL A 200 14.50 16.28 -11.02
C VAL A 200 14.34 16.48 -12.53
N ALA A 201 14.17 15.35 -13.26
CA ALA A 201 13.93 15.37 -14.69
C ALA A 201 12.43 15.53 -15.02
N ALA A 202 11.57 14.91 -14.22
CA ALA A 202 10.11 15.01 -14.28
C ALA A 202 9.49 14.54 -12.97
N TYR A 203 8.28 15.02 -12.68
CA TYR A 203 7.49 14.59 -11.55
C TYR A 203 6.18 13.96 -12.02
N VAL A 204 5.83 12.80 -11.48
CA VAL A 204 4.57 12.10 -11.73
C VAL A 204 3.87 11.87 -10.40
N GLY A 205 2.74 12.51 -10.18
CA GLY A 205 1.89 12.34 -8.99
C GLY A 205 0.69 11.45 -9.29
N ILE A 206 0.55 10.35 -8.55
CA ILE A 206 -0.59 9.44 -8.59
C ILE A 206 -1.44 9.70 -7.36
N GLY A 207 -2.75 9.97 -7.53
CA GLY A 207 -3.59 10.37 -6.41
C GLY A 207 -3.00 11.59 -5.70
N GLN A 208 -2.77 12.66 -6.47
CA GLN A 208 -2.09 13.87 -6.03
C GLN A 208 -2.87 14.59 -4.93
N VAL A 209 -2.24 14.80 -3.77
CA VAL A 209 -2.74 15.66 -2.70
C VAL A 209 -2.59 17.12 -3.14
N ALA A 210 -3.64 17.92 -2.93
CA ALA A 210 -3.58 19.37 -3.19
C ALA A 210 -3.49 20.16 -1.88
N SER A 211 -4.44 19.95 -0.97
CA SER A 211 -4.45 20.51 0.37
C SER A 211 -5.06 19.49 1.32
N PHE A 212 -4.29 19.04 2.30
CA PHE A 212 -4.77 17.99 3.21
C PHE A 212 -6.12 18.34 3.84
N ALA A 213 -6.27 19.55 4.34
CA ALA A 213 -7.50 19.97 5.02
C ALA A 213 -8.71 19.99 4.08
N GLU A 214 -8.52 20.42 2.83
CA GLU A 214 -9.58 20.51 1.84
C GLU A 214 -9.91 19.12 1.25
N ASP A 215 -8.90 18.30 0.97
CA ASP A 215 -9.08 16.92 0.53
C ASP A 215 -9.87 16.12 1.59
N GLU A 216 -9.55 16.27 2.87
CA GLU A 216 -10.27 15.64 3.98
C GLU A 216 -11.73 16.12 4.07
N ARG A 217 -11.97 17.42 3.90
CA ARG A 217 -13.32 17.98 3.92
C ARG A 217 -14.18 17.42 2.79
N VAL A 218 -13.66 17.45 1.56
CA VAL A 218 -14.37 16.98 0.37
C VAL A 218 -14.64 15.46 0.45
N SER A 219 -13.64 14.69 0.89
CA SER A 219 -13.76 13.25 1.11
C SER A 219 -14.85 12.92 2.13
N TYR A 220 -14.89 13.65 3.26
CA TYR A 220 -15.89 13.48 4.30
C TYR A 220 -17.31 13.82 3.81
N GLU A 221 -17.49 14.95 3.14
CA GLU A 221 -18.77 15.40 2.61
C GLU A 221 -19.33 14.40 1.59
N TRP A 222 -18.44 13.86 0.73
CA TRP A 222 -18.84 12.80 -0.21
C TRP A 222 -19.29 11.53 0.53
N ALA A 223 -18.53 11.07 1.52
CA ALA A 223 -18.89 9.88 2.28
C ALA A 223 -20.23 10.03 3.01
N LEU A 224 -20.47 11.19 3.62
CA LEU A 224 -21.74 11.50 4.30
C LEU A 224 -22.92 11.59 3.30
N THR A 225 -22.68 12.14 2.12
CA THR A 225 -23.66 12.17 1.03
C THR A 225 -24.02 10.76 0.58
N GLN A 226 -23.01 9.90 0.35
CA GLN A 226 -23.23 8.49 -0.02
C GLN A 226 -24.01 7.72 1.06
N ALA A 227 -23.65 7.94 2.34
CA ALA A 227 -24.34 7.32 3.47
C ALA A 227 -25.81 7.74 3.53
N THR A 228 -26.10 9.02 3.32
CA THR A 228 -27.46 9.58 3.35
C THR A 228 -28.29 9.08 2.17
N THR A 229 -27.76 9.12 0.96
CA THR A 229 -28.44 8.65 -0.25
C THR A 229 -28.80 7.15 -0.19
N ARG A 230 -27.99 6.35 0.52
CA ARG A 230 -28.21 4.90 0.68
C ARG A 230 -28.99 4.55 1.96
N ASP A 231 -29.50 5.51 2.71
CA ASP A 231 -30.13 5.36 4.04
C ASP A 231 -29.32 4.47 5.00
N ASN A 232 -27.97 4.57 4.93
CA ASN A 232 -27.09 3.79 5.79
C ASN A 232 -26.95 4.49 7.16
N ARG A 233 -27.89 4.20 8.07
CA ARG A 233 -27.95 4.83 9.41
C ARG A 233 -26.67 4.65 10.22
N ARG A 234 -26.00 3.48 10.10
CA ARG A 234 -24.75 3.22 10.80
C ARG A 234 -23.64 4.15 10.29
N ALA A 235 -23.49 4.27 8.97
CA ALA A 235 -22.50 5.17 8.36
C ALA A 235 -22.77 6.63 8.75
N ILE A 236 -24.04 7.07 8.68
CA ILE A 236 -24.44 8.42 9.06
C ILE A 236 -24.06 8.70 10.52
N THR A 237 -24.35 7.77 11.43
CA THR A 237 -24.05 7.92 12.86
C THR A 237 -22.52 7.99 13.09
N GLU A 238 -21.76 7.06 12.52
CA GLU A 238 -20.30 7.01 12.68
C GLU A 238 -19.63 8.27 12.06
N LEU A 239 -20.04 8.69 10.87
CA LEU A 239 -19.50 9.89 10.21
C LEU A 239 -19.85 11.17 10.97
N ARG A 240 -21.10 11.34 11.44
CA ARG A 240 -21.52 12.53 12.20
C ARG A 240 -20.88 12.61 13.59
N ALA A 241 -20.52 11.48 14.19
CA ALA A 241 -19.76 11.46 15.43
C ALA A 241 -18.32 11.99 15.25
N MET A 242 -17.83 12.00 14.02
CA MET A 242 -16.58 12.64 13.67
C MET A 242 -16.82 14.15 13.58
N SER A 243 -16.12 15.01 14.36
CA SER A 243 -16.21 16.47 14.19
C SER A 243 -15.47 16.96 12.92
N PRO A 244 -15.89 17.97 12.11
CA PRO A 244 -15.13 18.48 10.97
C PRO A 244 -13.87 19.23 11.40
N GLY A 245 -12.69 18.77 10.96
CA GLY A 245 -11.38 19.38 11.27
C GLY A 245 -10.23 18.38 11.23
N PRO A 246 -8.96 18.82 11.20
CA PRO A 246 -7.80 17.92 11.20
C PRO A 246 -7.80 17.09 12.47
N ARG A 247 -7.88 15.77 12.34
CA ARG A 247 -8.31 14.90 13.42
C ARG A 247 -7.39 13.78 13.80
N SER A 248 -7.81 13.21 14.93
CA SER A 248 -7.30 12.07 15.64
C SER A 248 -7.33 10.77 14.80
N VAL A 249 -6.77 9.69 15.33
CA VAL A 249 -6.72 8.33 14.77
C VAL A 249 -8.08 7.81 14.22
N ASP A 250 -9.16 8.56 14.41
CA ASP A 250 -10.53 8.26 13.96
C ASP A 250 -10.78 8.43 12.44
N ASP A 251 -9.76 8.88 11.66
CA ASP A 251 -9.82 8.87 10.19
C ASP A 251 -10.05 7.46 9.61
N VAL A 252 -9.80 6.43 10.41
CA VAL A 252 -10.13 5.04 10.08
C VAL A 252 -11.62 4.87 9.79
N ALA A 253 -12.51 5.56 10.51
CA ALA A 253 -13.94 5.45 10.28
C ALA A 253 -14.36 6.10 8.95
N LYS A 254 -13.77 7.26 8.58
CA LYS A 254 -14.00 7.88 7.28
C LYS A 254 -13.49 6.99 6.14
N GLY A 255 -12.22 6.58 6.21
CA GLY A 255 -11.59 5.73 5.20
C GLY A 255 -12.36 4.43 4.95
N LYS A 256 -12.83 3.78 6.01
CA LYS A 256 -13.71 2.60 5.95
C LYS A 256 -14.97 2.86 5.11
N TRP A 257 -15.65 4.01 5.32
CA TRP A 257 -16.88 4.33 4.59
C TRP A 257 -16.60 4.81 3.18
N VAL A 258 -15.50 5.53 2.96
CA VAL A 258 -15.05 5.88 1.60
C VAL A 258 -14.80 4.61 0.79
N GLU A 259 -14.07 3.63 1.34
CA GLU A 259 -13.84 2.33 0.68
C GLU A 259 -15.15 1.56 0.47
N ALA A 260 -15.99 1.44 1.50
CA ALA A 260 -17.26 0.71 1.42
C ALA A 260 -18.23 1.27 0.38
N PHE A 261 -18.15 2.56 0.07
CA PHE A 261 -18.97 3.22 -0.95
C PHE A 261 -18.30 3.26 -2.34
N GLY A 262 -17.10 2.69 -2.50
CA GLY A 262 -16.39 2.61 -3.77
C GLY A 262 -15.55 3.84 -4.10
N GLY A 263 -15.19 4.63 -3.10
CA GLY A 263 -14.40 5.85 -3.26
C GLY A 263 -12.89 5.67 -3.09
N VAL A 264 -12.40 4.43 -2.94
CA VAL A 264 -10.97 4.10 -2.90
C VAL A 264 -10.60 3.25 -4.10
N PHE A 265 -11.35 2.18 -4.31
CA PHE A 265 -11.12 1.23 -5.39
C PHE A 265 -12.33 1.16 -6.31
N HIS A 266 -12.07 1.02 -7.60
CA HIS A 266 -13.09 0.76 -8.59
C HIS A 266 -13.16 -0.73 -8.90
N GLN A 267 -14.35 -1.23 -9.25
CA GLN A 267 -14.63 -2.65 -9.52
C GLN A 267 -14.33 -3.56 -8.32
N ASP A 268 -13.75 -4.74 -8.58
CA ASP A 268 -13.55 -5.80 -7.59
C ASP A 268 -12.26 -5.68 -6.76
N LEU A 269 -11.55 -4.57 -6.81
CA LEU A 269 -10.35 -4.37 -6.01
C LEU A 269 -10.73 -4.03 -4.55
N SER A 270 -9.91 -4.48 -3.60
CA SER A 270 -10.09 -4.20 -2.18
C SER A 270 -8.73 -4.26 -1.46
N THR A 271 -8.64 -3.65 -0.28
CA THR A 271 -7.44 -3.71 0.57
C THR A 271 -6.97 -5.15 0.79
N GLY A 272 -7.88 -6.10 1.03
CA GLY A 272 -7.53 -7.51 1.19
C GLY A 272 -6.89 -8.14 -0.04
N LYS A 273 -7.38 -7.82 -1.25
CA LYS A 273 -6.79 -8.29 -2.51
C LYS A 273 -5.40 -7.69 -2.73
N LEU A 274 -5.17 -6.42 -2.36
CA LEU A 274 -3.85 -5.80 -2.44
C LEU A 274 -2.85 -6.45 -1.49
N ILE A 275 -3.24 -6.77 -0.26
CA ILE A 275 -2.39 -7.52 0.68
C ILE A 275 -2.00 -8.88 0.10
N LEU A 276 -2.95 -9.61 -0.47
CA LEU A 276 -2.67 -10.90 -1.12
C LEU A 276 -1.74 -10.74 -2.33
N ALA A 277 -1.94 -9.69 -3.14
CA ALA A 277 -1.07 -9.39 -4.27
C ALA A 277 0.37 -9.08 -3.81
N ALA A 278 0.55 -8.27 -2.77
CA ALA A 278 1.86 -7.99 -2.19
C ALA A 278 2.55 -9.28 -1.69
N LEU A 279 1.83 -10.13 -0.94
CA LEU A 279 2.34 -11.41 -0.44
C LEU A 279 2.60 -12.47 -1.52
N SER A 280 2.08 -12.28 -2.73
CA SER A 280 2.34 -13.17 -3.87
C SER A 280 3.67 -12.85 -4.57
N THR A 281 4.34 -11.77 -4.20
CA THR A 281 5.67 -11.42 -4.74
C THR A 281 6.77 -12.18 -4.00
N ASP A 282 7.91 -12.37 -4.65
CA ASP A 282 9.08 -13.03 -4.02
C ASP A 282 9.72 -12.15 -2.94
N GLU A 283 9.47 -10.85 -3.01
CA GLU A 283 10.09 -9.84 -2.17
C GLU A 283 9.37 -9.65 -0.83
N ALA A 284 8.09 -10.02 -0.71
CA ALA A 284 7.30 -9.82 0.52
C ALA A 284 7.13 -11.11 1.33
N ASN A 285 7.12 -10.98 2.65
CA ASN A 285 6.86 -12.07 3.57
C ASN A 285 5.95 -11.64 4.75
N LEU A 286 5.58 -12.57 5.62
CA LEU A 286 4.68 -12.31 6.74
C LEU A 286 5.26 -11.32 7.77
N VAL A 287 6.58 -11.24 7.92
CA VAL A 287 7.24 -10.27 8.82
C VAL A 287 7.07 -8.86 8.25
N ASP A 288 7.16 -8.72 6.92
CA ASP A 288 6.94 -7.43 6.25
C ASP A 288 5.50 -6.95 6.46
N LEU A 289 4.51 -7.84 6.49
CA LEU A 289 3.12 -7.47 6.79
C LEU A 289 2.95 -6.93 8.21
N VAL A 290 3.63 -7.53 9.21
CA VAL A 290 3.62 -7.00 10.58
C VAL A 290 4.28 -5.63 10.65
N LYS A 291 5.46 -5.49 10.05
CA LYS A 291 6.18 -4.21 9.97
C LYS A 291 5.39 -3.14 9.23
N PHE A 292 4.66 -3.53 8.17
CA PHE A 292 3.77 -2.65 7.42
C PHE A 292 2.72 -2.00 8.35
N GLY A 293 2.00 -2.80 9.13
CA GLY A 293 0.99 -2.27 10.06
C GLY A 293 1.58 -1.40 11.18
N GLN A 294 2.70 -1.83 11.76
CA GLN A 294 3.39 -1.09 12.82
C GLN A 294 3.98 0.22 12.29
N GLY A 295 4.65 0.18 11.14
CA GLY A 295 5.26 1.34 10.51
C GLY A 295 4.24 2.38 10.06
N ASN A 296 3.13 1.94 9.46
CA ASN A 296 2.05 2.84 9.07
C ASN A 296 1.48 3.58 10.29
N ARG A 297 1.14 2.85 11.36
CA ARG A 297 0.64 3.46 12.59
C ARG A 297 1.64 4.45 13.19
N PHE A 298 2.90 4.05 13.33
CA PHE A 298 3.97 4.91 13.85
C PHE A 298 4.13 6.18 13.05
N SER A 299 4.16 6.07 11.71
CA SER A 299 4.35 7.19 10.80
C SER A 299 3.15 8.14 10.82
N LEU A 300 1.92 7.60 10.75
CA LEU A 300 0.69 8.39 10.86
C LEU A 300 0.66 9.20 12.15
N GLU A 301 0.87 8.55 13.31
CA GLU A 301 0.84 9.23 14.61
C GLU A 301 1.92 10.29 14.74
N SER A 302 3.12 10.03 14.20
CA SER A 302 4.28 10.91 14.39
C SER A 302 4.30 12.11 13.46
N LEU A 303 3.90 11.93 12.18
CA LEU A 303 3.91 12.98 11.17
C LEU A 303 2.67 13.87 11.16
N ARG A 304 1.57 13.40 11.76
CA ARG A 304 0.28 14.09 11.72
C ARG A 304 0.33 15.59 12.03
N PRO A 305 1.04 16.05 13.08
CA PRO A 305 1.08 17.48 13.41
C PRO A 305 1.59 18.37 12.27
N GLU A 306 2.35 17.79 11.34
CA GLU A 306 2.93 18.52 10.21
C GLU A 306 2.11 18.32 8.93
N TYR A 307 1.87 17.06 8.51
CA TYR A 307 1.20 16.81 7.23
C TYR A 307 -0.25 17.31 7.21
N SER A 308 -0.94 17.30 8.35
CA SER A 308 -2.31 17.82 8.44
C SER A 308 -2.45 19.31 8.12
N LYS A 309 -1.33 20.04 8.08
CA LYS A 309 -1.27 21.48 7.77
C LYS A 309 -0.74 21.76 6.37
N LEU A 310 -0.42 20.70 5.62
CA LEU A 310 0.15 20.88 4.29
C LEU A 310 -0.91 21.41 3.31
N ASP A 311 -0.49 22.45 2.61
CA ASP A 311 -1.19 23.03 1.48
C ASP A 311 -0.18 23.18 0.34
N LEU A 312 -0.31 22.31 -0.67
CA LEU A 312 0.58 22.28 -1.82
C LEU A 312 0.18 23.31 -2.89
N THR A 313 -1.02 23.87 -2.81
CA THR A 313 -1.51 24.86 -3.77
C THR A 313 -0.69 26.16 -3.81
N ARG A 314 0.17 26.36 -2.82
CA ARG A 314 1.17 27.45 -2.79
C ARG A 314 2.34 27.25 -3.77
N TYR A 315 2.61 26.01 -4.21
CA TYR A 315 3.67 25.70 -5.17
C TYR A 315 3.09 25.73 -6.58
N ARG A 316 3.27 26.83 -7.31
CA ARG A 316 2.58 27.09 -8.59
C ARG A 316 3.47 27.13 -9.81
N VAL A 317 4.76 27.36 -9.65
CA VAL A 317 5.68 27.50 -10.77
C VAL A 317 6.75 26.43 -10.68
N PHE A 318 6.60 25.39 -11.49
CA PHE A 318 7.58 24.31 -11.61
C PHE A 318 8.48 24.51 -12.81
N GLN A 319 9.76 24.18 -12.66
CA GLN A 319 10.78 24.27 -13.71
C GLN A 319 11.01 22.92 -14.41
N VAL A 320 10.18 21.92 -14.13
CA VAL A 320 10.26 20.56 -14.67
C VAL A 320 8.88 20.12 -15.15
N PRO A 321 8.78 19.15 -16.08
CA PRO A 321 7.51 18.56 -16.46
C PRO A 321 6.78 17.94 -15.29
N ILE A 322 5.49 18.24 -15.16
CA ILE A 322 4.58 17.73 -14.13
C ILE A 322 3.47 16.92 -14.78
N VAL A 323 3.20 15.74 -14.26
CA VAL A 323 2.10 14.87 -14.70
C VAL A 323 1.31 14.42 -13.48
N PHE A 324 -0.02 14.55 -13.52
CA PHE A 324 -0.90 13.94 -12.54
C PHE A 324 -1.69 12.78 -13.16
N LEU A 325 -1.66 11.64 -12.49
CA LEU A 325 -2.47 10.46 -12.80
C LEU A 325 -3.56 10.35 -11.73
N LEU A 326 -4.81 10.64 -12.13
CA LEU A 326 -5.93 10.80 -11.20
C LEU A 326 -6.97 9.70 -11.43
N GLY A 327 -7.39 9.05 -10.35
CA GLY A 327 -8.49 8.12 -10.36
C GLY A 327 -9.84 8.86 -10.38
N ARG A 328 -10.65 8.66 -11.42
CA ARG A 328 -11.99 9.31 -11.55
C ARG A 328 -12.90 9.07 -10.34
N TYR A 329 -12.74 7.95 -9.67
CA TYR A 329 -13.56 7.54 -8.53
C TYR A 329 -12.80 7.61 -7.21
N ASP A 330 -11.65 8.27 -7.19
CA ASP A 330 -10.87 8.47 -5.98
C ASP A 330 -11.50 9.60 -5.15
N TRP A 331 -12.05 9.21 -4.01
CA TRP A 331 -12.59 10.09 -2.98
C TRP A 331 -11.80 9.99 -1.67
N GLN A 332 -10.77 9.15 -1.64
CA GLN A 332 -9.80 9.15 -0.54
C GLN A 332 -8.86 10.36 -0.66
N VAL A 333 -8.35 10.60 -1.88
CA VAL A 333 -7.69 11.82 -2.30
C VAL A 333 -8.49 12.38 -3.49
N PRO A 334 -9.44 13.30 -3.25
CA PRO A 334 -10.42 13.69 -4.26
C PRO A 334 -9.77 14.29 -5.51
N SER A 335 -9.90 13.58 -6.64
CA SER A 335 -9.29 13.98 -7.91
C SER A 335 -9.68 15.38 -8.37
N VAL A 336 -10.86 15.87 -8.01
CA VAL A 336 -11.32 17.23 -8.30
C VAL A 336 -10.40 18.29 -7.69
N GLN A 337 -9.85 18.07 -6.52
CA GLN A 337 -8.93 18.99 -5.85
C GLN A 337 -7.57 19.02 -6.57
N ALA A 338 -7.08 17.84 -6.94
CA ALA A 338 -5.84 17.72 -7.72
C ALA A 338 -5.98 18.37 -9.12
N GLU A 339 -7.12 18.23 -9.78
CA GLU A 339 -7.42 18.87 -11.07
C GLU A 339 -7.43 20.39 -10.94
N GLN A 340 -8.11 20.92 -9.90
CA GLN A 340 -8.11 22.34 -9.62
C GLN A 340 -6.69 22.87 -9.37
N TYR A 341 -5.90 22.15 -8.58
CA TYR A 341 -4.50 22.51 -8.34
C TYR A 341 -3.70 22.48 -9.63
N PHE A 342 -3.84 21.44 -10.46
CA PHE A 342 -3.14 21.33 -11.74
C PHE A 342 -3.38 22.54 -12.65
N ASN A 343 -4.59 23.07 -12.66
CA ASN A 343 -4.95 24.25 -13.45
C ASN A 343 -4.33 25.56 -12.96
N THR A 344 -3.60 25.53 -11.82
CA THR A 344 -2.91 26.70 -11.25
C THR A 344 -1.40 26.67 -11.40
N ILE A 345 -0.83 25.55 -11.92
CA ILE A 345 0.63 25.35 -12.09
C ILE A 345 1.06 25.41 -13.53
#